data_434faa35eca8ef553888456e67cb638d
#
_entry.id   434faa35eca8ef553888456e67cb638d
#
_cell.length_a   1.000
_cell.length_b   1.000
_cell.length_c   1.000
_cell.angle_alpha   90.00
_cell.angle_beta   90.00
_cell.angle_gamma   90.00
#
_symmetry.space_group_name_H-M   'P 1'
#
loop_
_entity.id
_entity.type
_entity.pdbx_description
1 polymer ?
#
loop_
_entity_poly.entity_id
_entity_poly.type
_entity_poly.pdbx_seq_one_letter_code
_entity_poly.pdbx_strand_id
1 'polypeptide(L)'
;MSIVLASGSPRRRELLALITENFTVCPVDADETLRPGAPLDEEVVRLSCLKAEAAQALHPDAVCIGSDTMVTIDGLPLGKPSDEKQAADMLRRLCGRTHEVLTGLAVLPLGGEARTLCTRTRVTFRDFAEDELAAYLATGEPLDKAGAYGIQGHGALLIRGIKGDYYSVMGLPVAPLYEILRGLGAV
;
A
#
# COMPACT_ATOMS: atom_id res chain seq x y z
N MET A 1 -17.36 -4.91 17.58
CA MET A 1 -16.06 -4.38 17.99
C MET A 1 -15.79 -3.06 17.28
N SER A 2 -15.12 -2.10 17.93
CA SER A 2 -14.66 -0.91 17.22
C SER A 2 -13.47 -1.24 16.33
N ILE A 3 -13.46 -0.71 15.10
CA ILE A 3 -12.37 -0.91 14.14
C ILE A 3 -11.75 0.45 13.82
N VAL A 4 -10.41 0.51 13.81
CA VAL A 4 -9.64 1.71 13.50
C VAL A 4 -8.68 1.42 12.36
N LEU A 5 -8.72 2.25 11.32
CA LEU A 5 -7.78 2.24 10.20
C LEU A 5 -6.67 3.26 10.46
N ALA A 6 -5.46 2.80 10.73
CA ALA A 6 -4.26 3.62 10.96
C ALA A 6 -3.68 4.16 9.62
N SER A 7 -4.47 4.95 8.90
CA SER A 7 -4.05 5.45 7.58
C SER A 7 -4.85 6.67 7.15
N GLY A 8 -4.16 7.67 6.60
CA GLY A 8 -4.78 8.81 5.91
C GLY A 8 -5.08 8.56 4.43
N SER A 9 -4.80 7.37 3.89
CA SER A 9 -4.99 7.05 2.48
C SER A 9 -6.48 6.93 2.12
N PRO A 10 -7.01 7.75 1.20
CA PRO A 10 -8.39 7.60 0.71
C PRO A 10 -8.67 6.22 0.12
N ARG A 11 -7.70 5.66 -0.63
CA ARG A 11 -7.81 4.33 -1.24
C ARG A 11 -7.99 3.22 -0.20
N ARG A 12 -7.20 3.23 0.88
CA ARG A 12 -7.34 2.23 1.97
C ARG A 12 -8.69 2.36 2.69
N ARG A 13 -9.17 3.59 2.86
CA ARG A 13 -10.50 3.84 3.41
C ARG A 13 -11.59 3.24 2.52
N GLU A 14 -11.55 3.48 1.21
CA GLU A 14 -12.48 2.89 0.24
C GLU A 14 -12.44 1.37 0.26
N LEU A 15 -11.24 0.77 0.34
CA LEU A 15 -11.09 -0.67 0.38
C LEU A 15 -11.62 -1.29 1.68
N LEU A 16 -11.41 -0.65 2.83
CA LEU A 16 -11.96 -1.13 4.10
C LEU A 16 -13.50 -1.02 4.12
N ALA A 17 -14.06 -0.01 3.46
CA ALA A 17 -15.50 0.16 3.33
C ALA A 17 -16.18 -0.98 2.54
N LEU A 18 -15.44 -1.75 1.74
CA LEU A 18 -15.95 -2.99 1.12
C LEU A 18 -16.21 -4.10 2.15
N ILE A 19 -15.55 -4.05 3.29
CA ILE A 19 -15.68 -5.04 4.37
C ILE A 19 -16.71 -4.56 5.40
N THR A 20 -16.62 -3.32 5.84
CA THR A 20 -17.49 -2.71 6.84
C THR A 20 -17.51 -1.19 6.69
N GLU A 21 -18.65 -0.57 6.96
CA GLU A 21 -18.76 0.89 7.03
C GLU A 21 -18.49 1.42 8.46
N ASN A 22 -18.49 0.53 9.46
CA ASN A 22 -18.33 0.87 10.87
C ASN A 22 -16.86 0.86 11.29
N PHE A 23 -16.11 1.88 10.88
CA PHE A 23 -14.73 2.08 11.31
C PHE A 23 -14.37 3.55 11.46
N THR A 24 -13.34 3.81 12.24
CA THR A 24 -12.75 5.15 12.41
C THR A 24 -11.43 5.23 11.64
N VAL A 25 -11.19 6.36 10.97
CA VAL A 25 -9.90 6.66 10.34
C VAL A 25 -9.04 7.43 11.34
N CYS A 26 -7.84 6.90 11.62
CA CYS A 26 -6.87 7.50 12.51
C CYS A 26 -5.52 7.61 11.77
N PRO A 27 -5.26 8.69 11.03
CA PRO A 27 -3.94 8.92 10.46
C PRO A 27 -2.91 9.02 11.60
N VAL A 28 -1.83 8.26 11.49
CA VAL A 28 -0.75 8.24 12.46
C VAL A 28 0.55 8.69 11.82
N ASP A 29 1.39 9.34 12.59
CA ASP A 29 2.77 9.61 12.24
C ASP A 29 3.64 8.48 12.79
N ALA A 30 4.33 7.77 11.91
CA ALA A 30 5.22 6.68 12.25
C ALA A 30 6.54 6.86 11.50
N ASP A 31 7.65 6.48 12.13
CA ASP A 31 8.95 6.49 11.45
C ASP A 31 8.99 5.43 10.35
N GLU A 32 8.86 5.88 9.12
CA GLU A 32 8.88 5.04 7.91
C GLU A 32 10.30 4.80 7.37
N THR A 33 11.35 5.16 8.12
CA THR A 33 12.73 4.91 7.72
C THR A 33 13.00 3.41 7.61
N LEU A 34 13.47 3.00 6.44
CA LEU A 34 13.83 1.60 6.19
C LEU A 34 15.14 1.24 6.87
N ARG A 35 15.21 0.06 7.48
CA ARG A 35 16.43 -0.46 8.08
C ARG A 35 17.40 -0.90 6.99
N PRO A 36 18.65 -0.43 6.99
CA PRO A 36 19.63 -0.80 5.99
C PRO A 36 19.83 -2.32 5.90
N GLY A 37 19.70 -2.87 4.68
CA GLY A 37 19.93 -4.29 4.41
C GLY A 37 18.83 -5.26 4.86
N ALA A 38 17.75 -4.77 5.47
CA ALA A 38 16.61 -5.61 5.82
C ALA A 38 15.81 -6.02 4.57
N PRO A 39 15.23 -7.24 4.54
CA PRO A 39 14.33 -7.66 3.47
C PRO A 39 13.11 -6.75 3.38
N LEU A 40 12.74 -6.32 2.16
CA LEU A 40 11.66 -5.33 1.97
C LEU A 40 10.28 -5.87 2.36
N ASP A 41 10.05 -7.16 2.26
CA ASP A 41 8.82 -7.81 2.72
C ASP A 41 8.69 -7.80 4.25
N GLU A 42 9.80 -7.92 4.99
CA GLU A 42 9.82 -7.73 6.44
C GLU A 42 9.62 -6.25 6.81
N GLU A 43 10.23 -5.33 6.05
CA GLU A 43 10.12 -3.90 6.32
C GLU A 43 8.68 -3.39 6.12
N VAL A 44 8.00 -3.81 5.04
CA VAL A 44 6.62 -3.37 4.81
C VAL A 44 5.66 -3.90 5.88
N VAL A 45 5.91 -5.09 6.43
CA VAL A 45 5.14 -5.62 7.58
C VAL A 45 5.47 -4.84 8.85
N ARG A 46 6.74 -4.58 9.12
CA ARG A 46 7.17 -3.77 10.28
C ARG A 46 6.51 -2.39 10.28
N LEU A 47 6.52 -1.70 9.14
CA LEU A 47 5.87 -0.39 9.00
C LEU A 47 4.36 -0.46 9.21
N SER A 48 3.74 -1.56 8.75
CA SER A 48 2.32 -1.80 9.01
C SER A 48 2.03 -1.99 10.50
N CYS A 49 2.90 -2.72 11.23
CA CYS A 49 2.79 -2.88 12.68
C CYS A 49 2.95 -1.54 13.41
N LEU A 50 3.96 -0.76 13.09
CA LEU A 50 4.19 0.56 13.72
C LEU A 50 2.96 1.47 13.59
N LYS A 51 2.33 1.48 12.41
CA LYS A 51 1.10 2.25 12.19
C LYS A 51 -0.06 1.74 13.05
N ALA A 52 -0.26 0.42 13.10
CA ALA A 52 -1.31 -0.18 13.90
C ALA A 52 -1.10 0.05 15.40
N GLU A 53 0.14 -0.08 15.88
CA GLU A 53 0.53 0.16 17.28
C GLU A 53 0.30 1.63 17.70
N ALA A 54 0.70 2.57 16.82
CA ALA A 54 0.46 4.00 17.08
C ALA A 54 -1.04 4.32 17.17
N ALA A 55 -1.86 3.70 16.33
CA ALA A 55 -3.32 3.87 16.43
C ALA A 55 -3.90 3.18 17.67
N GLN A 56 -3.39 2.01 18.06
CA GLN A 56 -3.85 1.29 19.25
C GLN A 56 -3.53 2.05 20.54
N ALA A 57 -2.42 2.77 20.58
CA ALA A 57 -2.09 3.63 21.71
C ALA A 57 -3.14 4.76 21.92
N LEU A 58 -3.78 5.22 20.84
CA LEU A 58 -4.84 6.22 20.86
C LEU A 58 -6.24 5.61 21.03
N HIS A 59 -6.41 4.34 20.64
CA HIS A 59 -7.67 3.61 20.65
C HIS A 59 -7.51 2.22 21.28
N PRO A 60 -7.24 2.13 22.59
CA PRO A 60 -6.89 0.87 23.26
C PRO A 60 -8.02 -0.17 23.24
N ASP A 61 -9.27 0.27 23.04
CA ASP A 61 -10.47 -0.59 23.00
C ASP A 61 -10.93 -0.92 21.58
N ALA A 62 -10.05 -0.77 20.57
CA ALA A 62 -10.37 -1.03 19.18
C ALA A 62 -9.44 -2.06 18.54
N VAL A 63 -9.95 -2.75 17.51
CA VAL A 63 -9.12 -3.52 16.58
C VAL A 63 -8.46 -2.54 15.63
N CYS A 64 -7.12 -2.44 15.67
CA CYS A 64 -6.37 -1.49 14.87
C CYS A 64 -5.75 -2.14 13.64
N ILE A 65 -5.93 -1.52 12.48
CA ILE A 65 -5.47 -2.01 11.17
C ILE A 65 -4.41 -1.04 10.65
N GLY A 66 -3.19 -1.55 10.46
CA GLY A 66 -2.10 -0.84 9.77
C GLY A 66 -1.78 -1.50 8.44
N SER A 67 -1.44 -0.71 7.45
CA SER A 67 -0.95 -1.21 6.17
C SER A 67 0.10 -0.27 5.59
N ASP A 68 1.09 -0.86 4.92
CA ASP A 68 2.08 -0.14 4.16
C ASP A 68 2.27 -0.77 2.78
N THR A 69 2.75 0.01 1.79
CA THR A 69 2.89 -0.47 0.41
C THR A 69 4.17 0.07 -0.21
N MET A 70 4.97 -0.83 -0.73
CA MET A 70 6.23 -0.52 -1.42
C MET A 70 6.19 -1.03 -2.85
N VAL A 71 6.62 -0.20 -3.79
CA VAL A 71 6.96 -0.62 -5.15
C VAL A 71 8.46 -0.93 -5.19
N THR A 72 8.85 -2.04 -5.77
CA THR A 72 10.25 -2.43 -5.87
C THR A 72 10.60 -2.95 -7.26
N ILE A 73 11.75 -2.55 -7.77
CA ILE A 73 12.33 -3.07 -9.01
C ILE A 73 13.82 -3.33 -8.80
N ASP A 74 14.32 -4.45 -9.30
CA ASP A 74 15.72 -4.89 -9.12
C ASP A 74 16.13 -4.97 -7.62
N GLY A 75 15.18 -5.31 -6.74
CA GLY A 75 15.41 -5.37 -5.30
C GLY A 75 15.51 -4.01 -4.60
N LEU A 76 15.31 -2.89 -5.33
CA LEU A 76 15.39 -1.54 -4.79
C LEU A 76 13.98 -0.94 -4.64
N PRO A 77 13.67 -0.35 -3.48
CA PRO A 77 12.38 0.30 -3.27
C PRO A 77 12.28 1.60 -4.08
N LEU A 78 11.09 1.84 -4.62
CA LEU A 78 10.70 3.11 -5.21
C LEU A 78 9.70 3.80 -4.28
N GLY A 79 10.15 4.86 -3.62
CA GLY A 79 9.30 5.70 -2.78
C GLY A 79 8.36 6.59 -3.59
N LYS A 80 7.74 7.55 -2.92
CA LYS A 80 7.03 8.64 -3.59
C LYS A 80 8.06 9.57 -4.24
N PRO A 81 7.82 10.04 -5.46
CA PRO A 81 8.72 11.00 -6.09
C PRO A 81 8.67 12.35 -5.37
N SER A 82 9.80 13.02 -5.27
CA SER A 82 9.92 14.37 -4.71
C SER A 82 9.42 15.46 -5.66
N ASP A 83 9.46 15.17 -6.95
CA ASP A 83 9.11 16.09 -8.03
C ASP A 83 8.75 15.32 -9.31
N GLU A 84 8.30 16.05 -10.33
CA GLU A 84 7.92 15.50 -11.64
C GLU A 84 9.09 14.82 -12.37
N LYS A 85 10.31 15.37 -12.23
CA LYS A 85 11.50 14.76 -12.84
C LYS A 85 11.79 13.39 -12.25
N GLN A 86 11.74 13.25 -10.94
CA GLN A 86 11.94 11.97 -10.27
C GLN A 86 10.80 10.99 -10.62
N ALA A 87 9.56 11.47 -10.75
CA ALA A 87 8.44 10.67 -11.22
C ALA A 87 8.69 10.13 -12.64
N ALA A 88 9.15 10.98 -13.57
CA ALA A 88 9.50 10.57 -14.93
C ALA A 88 10.60 9.50 -14.93
N ASP A 89 11.65 9.69 -14.14
CA ASP A 89 12.77 8.74 -14.06
C ASP A 89 12.33 7.38 -13.47
N MET A 90 11.45 7.38 -12.47
CA MET A 90 10.84 6.16 -11.94
C MET A 90 10.02 5.42 -13.00
N LEU A 91 9.15 6.13 -13.72
CA LEU A 91 8.29 5.56 -14.76
C LEU A 91 9.09 4.99 -15.93
N ARG A 92 10.18 5.67 -16.36
CA ARG A 92 11.10 5.13 -17.39
C ARG A 92 11.76 3.83 -16.93
N ARG A 93 12.12 3.71 -15.66
CA ARG A 93 12.67 2.46 -15.10
C ARG A 93 11.66 1.32 -15.11
N LEU A 94 10.37 1.61 -15.02
CA LEU A 94 9.29 0.63 -15.03
C LEU A 94 8.81 0.28 -16.44
N CYS A 95 9.03 1.14 -17.44
CA CYS A 95 8.58 0.99 -18.82
C CYS A 95 9.01 -0.35 -19.43
N GLY A 96 8.08 -1.11 -19.99
CA GLY A 96 8.31 -2.42 -20.59
C GLY A 96 8.73 -3.53 -19.63
N ARG A 97 8.69 -3.29 -18.32
CA ARG A 97 9.25 -4.22 -17.33
C ARG A 97 8.21 -4.72 -16.32
N THR A 98 8.55 -5.81 -15.66
CA THR A 98 7.81 -6.32 -14.50
C THR A 98 8.51 -5.90 -13.22
N HIS A 99 7.75 -5.36 -12.30
CA HIS A 99 8.19 -4.99 -10.96
C HIS A 99 7.27 -5.62 -9.91
N GLU A 100 7.63 -5.49 -8.64
CA GLU A 100 6.84 -6.03 -7.55
C GLU A 100 6.24 -4.91 -6.69
N VAL A 101 5.03 -5.15 -6.23
CA VAL A 101 4.36 -4.36 -5.19
C VAL A 101 4.21 -5.24 -3.97
N LEU A 102 4.82 -4.82 -2.87
CA LEU A 102 4.74 -5.46 -1.57
C LEU A 102 3.77 -4.67 -0.71
N THR A 103 2.76 -5.35 -0.16
CA THR A 103 1.83 -4.70 0.78
C THR A 103 1.78 -5.48 2.07
N GLY A 104 2.21 -4.83 3.15
CA GLY A 104 2.10 -5.31 4.50
C GLY A 104 0.72 -5.01 5.08
N LEU A 105 0.25 -5.92 5.91
CA LEU A 105 -0.93 -5.78 6.72
C LEU A 105 -0.59 -6.16 8.16
N ALA A 106 -1.05 -5.37 9.10
CA ALA A 106 -1.05 -5.69 10.52
C ALA A 106 -2.43 -5.42 11.10
N VAL A 107 -2.98 -6.39 11.80
CA VAL A 107 -4.23 -6.27 12.56
C VAL A 107 -3.92 -6.57 14.02
N LEU A 108 -4.08 -5.58 14.88
CA LEU A 108 -3.90 -5.69 16.32
C LEU A 108 -5.27 -5.86 16.97
N PRO A 109 -5.58 -7.06 17.51
CA PRO A 109 -6.85 -7.30 18.18
C PRO A 109 -6.89 -6.71 19.58
N LEU A 110 -8.07 -6.70 20.19
CA LEU A 110 -8.24 -6.43 21.62
C LEU A 110 -7.68 -7.61 22.43
N GLY A 111 -6.47 -7.47 22.88
CA GLY A 111 -5.74 -8.58 23.52
C GLY A 111 -5.32 -9.66 22.52
N GLY A 112 -4.23 -10.32 22.78
CA GLY A 112 -3.66 -11.35 21.93
C GLY A 112 -2.60 -10.81 20.96
N GLU A 113 -2.12 -11.70 20.08
CA GLU A 113 -1.03 -11.42 19.18
C GLU A 113 -1.49 -10.70 17.89
N ALA A 114 -0.63 -9.83 17.39
CA ALA A 114 -0.82 -9.20 16.10
C ALA A 114 -0.94 -10.26 14.98
N ARG A 115 -1.88 -10.03 14.06
CA ARG A 115 -2.02 -10.82 12.83
C ARG A 115 -1.37 -10.05 11.69
N THR A 116 -0.30 -10.59 11.14
CA THR A 116 0.49 -9.90 10.11
C THR A 116 0.66 -10.76 8.88
N LEU A 117 0.75 -10.12 7.72
CA LEU A 117 1.11 -10.75 6.46
C LEU A 117 1.74 -9.76 5.50
N CYS A 118 2.44 -10.26 4.50
CA CYS A 118 2.89 -9.52 3.33
C CYS A 118 2.29 -10.16 2.07
N THR A 119 1.66 -9.36 1.23
CA THR A 119 1.27 -9.76 -0.12
C THR A 119 2.30 -9.27 -1.12
N ARG A 120 2.56 -10.08 -2.15
CA ARG A 120 3.48 -9.77 -3.24
C ARG A 120 2.73 -9.87 -4.56
N THR A 121 2.60 -8.75 -5.26
CA THR A 121 1.95 -8.70 -6.57
C THR A 121 2.94 -8.21 -7.62
N ARG A 122 3.06 -8.94 -8.73
CA ARG A 122 3.85 -8.52 -9.89
C ARG A 122 2.97 -7.68 -10.80
N VAL A 123 3.47 -6.50 -11.16
CA VAL A 123 2.85 -5.59 -12.12
C VAL A 123 3.76 -5.48 -13.32
N THR A 124 3.21 -5.72 -14.52
CA THR A 124 3.95 -5.60 -15.77
C THR A 124 3.47 -4.37 -16.50
N PHE A 125 4.40 -3.45 -16.78
CA PHE A 125 4.15 -2.30 -17.63
C PHE A 125 4.33 -2.68 -19.10
N ARG A 126 3.50 -2.07 -19.97
CA ARG A 126 3.78 -2.07 -21.41
C ARG A 126 4.91 -1.09 -21.74
N ASP A 127 5.48 -1.23 -22.91
CA ASP A 127 6.27 -0.14 -23.47
C ASP A 127 5.34 1.06 -23.76
N PHE A 128 5.85 2.26 -23.49
CA PHE A 128 5.16 3.51 -23.78
C PHE A 128 6.17 4.57 -24.25
N ALA A 129 5.70 5.52 -25.07
CA ALA A 129 6.51 6.57 -25.63
C ALA A 129 6.62 7.79 -24.67
N GLU A 130 7.55 8.69 -24.94
CA GLU A 130 7.78 9.88 -24.09
C GLU A 130 6.58 10.84 -24.08
N ASP A 131 5.79 10.91 -25.13
CA ASP A 131 4.57 11.71 -25.18
C ASP A 131 3.47 11.13 -24.28
N GLU A 132 3.36 9.80 -24.19
CA GLU A 132 2.45 9.13 -23.26
C GLU A 132 2.89 9.34 -21.80
N LEU A 133 4.21 9.29 -21.55
CA LEU A 133 4.78 9.60 -20.25
C LEU A 133 4.46 11.05 -19.85
N ALA A 134 4.68 12.02 -20.76
CA ALA A 134 4.38 13.43 -20.51
C ALA A 134 2.89 13.65 -20.24
N ALA A 135 2.01 12.99 -20.99
CA ALA A 135 0.57 13.06 -20.79
C ALA A 135 0.15 12.52 -19.42
N TYR A 136 0.77 11.43 -18.95
CA TYR A 136 0.50 10.88 -17.63
C TYR A 136 1.02 11.80 -16.50
N LEU A 137 2.23 12.36 -16.63
CA LEU A 137 2.77 13.31 -15.66
C LEU A 137 1.88 14.55 -15.52
N ALA A 138 1.36 15.06 -16.64
CA ALA A 138 0.48 16.23 -16.66
C ALA A 138 -0.84 16.03 -15.87
N THR A 139 -1.23 14.79 -15.57
CA THR A 139 -2.40 14.52 -14.71
C THR A 139 -2.17 14.86 -13.24
N GLY A 140 -0.92 14.99 -12.80
CA GLY A 140 -0.52 15.12 -11.40
C GLY A 140 -0.69 13.84 -10.58
N GLU A 141 -1.29 12.78 -11.14
CA GLU A 141 -1.54 11.50 -10.47
C GLU A 141 -0.27 10.80 -9.94
N PRO A 142 0.92 10.91 -10.58
CA PRO A 142 2.13 10.26 -10.14
C PRO A 142 2.67 10.70 -8.77
N LEU A 143 2.45 11.95 -8.39
CA LEU A 143 3.25 12.63 -7.35
C LEU A 143 3.01 12.13 -5.91
N ASP A 144 1.87 11.53 -5.64
CA ASP A 144 1.50 11.05 -4.29
C ASP A 144 1.65 9.53 -4.10
N LYS A 145 2.24 8.83 -5.08
CA LYS A 145 2.26 7.36 -5.13
C LYS A 145 3.67 6.78 -5.16
N ALA A 146 3.87 5.69 -4.41
CA ALA A 146 5.10 4.90 -4.51
C ALA A 146 5.29 4.38 -5.95
N GLY A 147 6.51 4.53 -6.49
CA GLY A 147 6.81 4.17 -7.87
C GLY A 147 6.19 5.10 -8.91
N ALA A 148 5.63 6.24 -8.50
CA ALA A 148 5.06 7.28 -9.37
C ALA A 148 3.87 6.80 -10.23
N TYR A 149 3.09 5.81 -9.81
CA TYR A 149 1.90 5.41 -10.55
C TYR A 149 0.78 4.87 -9.65
N GLY A 150 -0.45 4.94 -10.16
CA GLY A 150 -1.62 4.26 -9.59
C GLY A 150 -2.14 3.18 -10.53
N ILE A 151 -2.55 2.02 -9.98
CA ILE A 151 -3.20 0.98 -10.79
C ILE A 151 -4.61 1.39 -11.23
N GLN A 152 -5.21 2.32 -10.51
CA GLN A 152 -6.46 3.00 -10.86
C GLN A 152 -6.16 4.27 -11.67
N GLY A 153 -7.19 4.84 -12.28
CA GLY A 153 -7.06 6.10 -13.02
C GLY A 153 -6.23 5.96 -14.29
N HIS A 154 -5.49 7.01 -14.64
CA HIS A 154 -4.72 7.07 -15.88
C HIS A 154 -3.52 6.13 -15.90
N GLY A 155 -2.96 5.78 -14.72
CA GLY A 155 -1.87 4.80 -14.63
C GLY A 155 -2.24 3.42 -15.14
N ALA A 156 -3.53 3.08 -15.17
CA ALA A 156 -4.02 1.84 -15.79
C ALA A 156 -3.61 1.70 -17.26
N LEU A 157 -3.43 2.82 -17.99
CA LEU A 157 -3.01 2.83 -19.40
C LEU A 157 -1.57 2.36 -19.59
N LEU A 158 -0.74 2.41 -18.55
CA LEU A 158 0.66 1.97 -18.58
C LEU A 158 0.82 0.48 -18.28
N ILE A 159 -0.20 -0.17 -17.71
CA ILE A 159 -0.13 -1.52 -17.18
C ILE A 159 -0.61 -2.52 -18.23
N ARG A 160 0.22 -3.53 -18.54
CA ARG A 160 -0.14 -4.67 -19.38
C ARG A 160 -0.90 -5.74 -18.61
N GLY A 161 -0.56 -5.93 -17.34
CA GLY A 161 -1.20 -6.95 -16.51
C GLY A 161 -0.59 -7.08 -15.12
N ILE A 162 -1.26 -7.85 -14.28
CA ILE A 162 -0.82 -8.16 -12.93
C ILE A 162 -0.86 -9.67 -12.68
N LYS A 163 0.00 -10.13 -11.77
CA LYS A 163 -0.03 -11.49 -11.21
C LYS A 163 0.01 -11.37 -9.69
N GLY A 164 -1.11 -11.58 -9.04
CA GLY A 164 -1.31 -11.43 -7.60
C GLY A 164 -2.64 -10.72 -7.29
N ASP A 165 -2.67 -9.95 -6.21
CA ASP A 165 -3.87 -9.29 -5.72
C ASP A 165 -3.92 -7.80 -6.12
N TYR A 166 -4.99 -7.44 -6.82
CA TYR A 166 -5.25 -6.07 -7.29
C TYR A 166 -5.41 -5.08 -6.13
N TYR A 167 -6.14 -5.47 -5.09
CA TYR A 167 -6.42 -4.59 -3.95
C TYR A 167 -5.17 -4.33 -3.11
N SER A 168 -4.25 -5.28 -3.05
CA SER A 168 -2.93 -5.07 -2.46
C SER A 168 -2.12 -4.00 -3.22
N VAL A 169 -2.19 -3.97 -4.55
CA VAL A 169 -1.54 -2.90 -5.33
C VAL A 169 -2.15 -1.53 -5.03
N MET A 170 -3.45 -1.47 -4.73
CA MET A 170 -4.12 -0.25 -4.26
C MET A 170 -3.72 0.15 -2.83
N GLY A 171 -3.23 -0.81 -2.04
CA GLY A 171 -2.67 -0.56 -0.71
C GLY A 171 -3.32 -1.25 0.47
N LEU A 172 -4.28 -2.19 0.25
CA LEU A 172 -4.90 -2.97 1.32
C LEU A 172 -5.35 -4.34 0.80
N PRO A 173 -4.83 -5.46 1.34
CA PRO A 173 -5.23 -6.81 0.93
C PRO A 173 -6.61 -7.17 1.50
N VAL A 174 -7.67 -6.88 0.73
CA VAL A 174 -9.07 -6.93 1.22
C VAL A 174 -9.49 -8.33 1.66
N ALA A 175 -9.23 -9.36 0.85
CA ALA A 175 -9.66 -10.72 1.19
C ALA A 175 -8.96 -11.29 2.44
N PRO A 176 -7.63 -11.23 2.57
CA PRO A 176 -6.95 -11.62 3.82
C PRO A 176 -7.40 -10.81 5.03
N LEU A 177 -7.58 -9.48 4.87
CA LEU A 177 -8.08 -8.64 5.96
C LEU A 177 -9.48 -9.08 6.42
N TYR A 178 -10.38 -9.36 5.47
CA TYR A 178 -11.72 -9.84 5.78
C TYR A 178 -11.69 -11.16 6.57
N GLU A 179 -10.86 -12.12 6.16
CA GLU A 179 -10.69 -13.39 6.86
C GLU A 179 -10.20 -13.20 8.30
N ILE A 180 -9.22 -12.30 8.51
CA ILE A 180 -8.72 -11.98 9.84
C ILE A 180 -9.83 -11.36 10.70
N LEU A 181 -10.53 -10.35 10.18
CA LEU A 181 -11.59 -9.65 10.93
C LEU A 181 -12.76 -10.58 11.27
N ARG A 182 -13.15 -11.47 10.37
CA ARG A 182 -14.14 -12.51 10.65
C ARG A 182 -13.68 -13.48 11.73
N GLY A 183 -12.41 -13.91 11.67
CA GLY A 183 -11.84 -14.80 12.68
C GLY A 183 -11.76 -14.16 14.07
N LEU A 184 -11.74 -12.84 14.15
CA LEU A 184 -11.80 -12.06 15.40
C LEU A 184 -13.24 -11.73 15.84
N GLY A 185 -14.26 -12.04 15.04
CA GLY A 185 -15.64 -11.64 15.28
C GLY A 185 -15.85 -10.12 15.23
N ALA A 186 -15.01 -9.40 14.46
CA ALA A 186 -15.06 -7.95 14.33
C ALA A 186 -16.01 -7.50 13.20
N VAL A 187 -16.30 -8.39 12.26
CA VAL A 187 -17.24 -8.23 11.14
C VAL A 187 -18.02 -9.52 10.90
#